data_df9da640d244a4671815c33212902a32
#
_entry.id   df9da640d244a4671815c33212902a32
#
_cell.length_a   1.000
_cell.length_b   1.000
_cell.length_c   1.000
_cell.angle_alpha   90.00
_cell.angle_beta   90.00
_cell.angle_gamma   90.00
#
_symmetry.space_group_name_H-M   'P 1'
#
loop_
_entity.id
_entity.type
_entity.pdbx_description
1 polymer ?
#
loop_
_entity_poly.entity_id
_entity_poly.type
_entity_poly.pdbx_seq_one_letter_code
_entity_poly.pdbx_strand_id
1 'polypeptide(L)'
;MSDSYSDFGVARNQLEKTGIAEVLRFEGLTEVAVNQPGRIWFERGRGWEFLDTEQCNYSNLEMLAQSLSVKSNTGGIDQDYGAAKPIHSVTLPDGERGQIILPPATEENTISFTIRKPSKSRFDLDSYINSGRLSDFEICGRVYEQTKELSSDQLQMLVYLKQRDMDRFFKKSVEMKLNHVMVGATGSGKTTFMKAVADLFPASRRYITIEDTHELDLPNHPNHVHLFFKREGIGATAKDLIEAGMRMKPDHLFLTELRGDEAWNYLGMLNTGHNGSLTSTHADDNPAAVNSRLSALIKESKVGSTLDYSLITNTVASTIDIISFWKGSYMTKIYYNPEEKNEAVMRMLGMGITA
;
A
#
# COMPACT_ATOMS: atom_id res chain seq x y z
N MET A 1 -2.72 -28.52 -8.62
CA MET A 1 -3.49 -27.88 -7.51
C MET A 1 -3.51 -28.73 -6.22
N SER A 2 -2.61 -29.70 -6.01
CA SER A 2 -2.65 -30.61 -4.84
C SER A 2 -1.52 -30.44 -3.81
N ASP A 3 -0.48 -29.67 -4.08
CA ASP A 3 0.67 -29.58 -3.16
C ASP A 3 0.69 -28.38 -2.20
N SER A 4 -0.10 -27.33 -2.45
CA SER A 4 -0.16 -26.18 -1.55
C SER A 4 -1.00 -26.44 -0.28
N TYR A 5 -1.88 -27.41 -0.29
CA TYR A 5 -2.74 -27.75 0.86
C TYR A 5 -2.02 -28.49 1.99
N SER A 6 -1.00 -29.34 1.67
CA SER A 6 -0.24 -30.09 2.66
C SER A 6 0.66 -29.20 3.51
N ASP A 7 1.13 -28.13 2.93
CA ASP A 7 2.16 -27.28 3.48
C ASP A 7 1.71 -26.37 4.66
N PHE A 8 0.40 -25.98 4.75
CA PHE A 8 -0.16 -25.21 5.85
C PHE A 8 -0.95 -26.05 6.89
N GLY A 9 -0.95 -27.37 6.77
CA GLY A 9 -1.71 -28.24 7.65
C GLY A 9 -1.36 -28.07 9.13
N VAL A 10 -0.08 -27.94 9.44
CA VAL A 10 0.39 -27.75 10.82
C VAL A 10 -0.05 -26.38 11.34
N ALA A 11 0.17 -25.32 10.58
CA ALA A 11 -0.21 -23.96 11.00
C ALA A 11 -1.73 -23.83 11.18
N ARG A 12 -2.55 -24.40 10.30
CA ARG A 12 -4.02 -24.44 10.44
C ARG A 12 -4.45 -25.15 11.73
N ASN A 13 -3.85 -26.32 12.02
CA ASN A 13 -4.14 -27.05 13.25
C ASN A 13 -3.75 -26.24 14.50
N GLN A 14 -2.63 -25.54 14.48
CA GLN A 14 -2.22 -24.71 15.60
C GLN A 14 -3.11 -23.46 15.75
N LEU A 15 -3.58 -22.85 14.66
CA LEU A 15 -4.56 -21.76 14.72
C LEU A 15 -5.88 -22.22 15.39
N GLU A 16 -6.36 -23.42 15.09
CA GLU A 16 -7.53 -24.00 15.78
C GLU A 16 -7.26 -24.24 17.27
N LYS A 17 -6.09 -24.82 17.61
CA LYS A 17 -5.72 -25.10 19.01
C LYS A 17 -5.56 -23.86 19.88
N THR A 18 -5.18 -22.73 19.29
CA THR A 18 -5.06 -21.46 20.02
C THR A 18 -6.40 -20.71 20.17
N GLY A 19 -7.44 -21.11 19.46
CA GLY A 19 -8.70 -20.37 19.35
C GLY A 19 -8.64 -19.17 18.39
N ILE A 20 -7.47 -18.83 17.85
CA ILE A 20 -7.32 -17.71 16.90
C ILE A 20 -8.12 -17.96 15.62
N ALA A 21 -8.20 -19.21 15.15
CA ALA A 21 -8.97 -19.55 13.95
C ALA A 21 -10.45 -19.21 14.09
N GLU A 22 -11.05 -19.35 15.26
CA GLU A 22 -12.44 -18.97 15.53
C GLU A 22 -12.62 -17.46 15.35
N VAL A 23 -11.75 -16.67 15.95
CA VAL A 23 -11.79 -15.20 15.85
C VAL A 23 -11.55 -14.73 14.41
N LEU A 24 -10.65 -15.39 13.65
CA LEU A 24 -10.41 -15.08 12.25
C LEU A 24 -11.64 -15.27 11.34
N ARG A 25 -12.65 -16.03 11.77
CA ARG A 25 -13.91 -16.23 11.03
C ARG A 25 -14.94 -15.14 11.29
N PHE A 26 -14.72 -14.24 12.26
CA PHE A 26 -15.69 -13.19 12.57
C PHE A 26 -15.89 -12.26 11.36
N GLU A 27 -17.16 -11.91 11.14
CA GLU A 27 -17.52 -10.97 10.08
C GLU A 27 -17.05 -9.56 10.43
N GLY A 28 -16.54 -8.83 9.44
CA GLY A 28 -16.04 -7.47 9.62
C GLY A 28 -14.71 -7.38 10.37
N LEU A 29 -14.06 -8.51 10.66
CA LEU A 29 -12.76 -8.54 11.33
C LEU A 29 -11.68 -7.87 10.49
N THR A 30 -10.92 -6.98 11.13
CA THR A 30 -9.77 -6.29 10.54
C THR A 30 -8.44 -6.68 11.18
N GLU A 31 -8.43 -6.83 12.52
CA GLU A 31 -7.22 -7.10 13.30
C GLU A 31 -7.50 -8.13 14.39
N VAL A 32 -6.50 -8.96 14.70
CA VAL A 32 -6.44 -9.82 15.88
C VAL A 32 -5.13 -9.56 16.60
N ALA A 33 -5.15 -9.48 17.92
CA ALA A 33 -3.94 -9.34 18.73
C ALA A 33 -3.97 -10.29 19.93
N VAL A 34 -2.85 -10.92 20.20
CA VAL A 34 -2.56 -11.62 21.45
C VAL A 34 -1.43 -10.89 22.12
N ASN A 35 -1.72 -10.23 23.25
CA ASN A 35 -0.71 -9.48 24.00
C ASN A 35 -0.09 -10.33 25.10
N GLN A 36 -0.84 -11.31 25.60
CA GLN A 36 -0.44 -12.27 26.63
C GLN A 36 -1.29 -13.55 26.52
N PRO A 37 -0.84 -14.68 27.03
CA PRO A 37 -1.63 -15.91 27.06
C PRO A 37 -2.98 -15.71 27.75
N GLY A 38 -3.99 -16.46 27.30
CA GLY A 38 -5.33 -16.48 27.90
C GLY A 38 -6.33 -15.53 27.26
N ARG A 39 -5.88 -14.56 26.44
CA ARG A 39 -6.78 -13.56 25.85
C ARG A 39 -6.45 -13.24 24.42
N ILE A 40 -7.49 -13.25 23.56
CA ILE A 40 -7.40 -12.84 22.16
C ILE A 40 -8.20 -11.55 22.00
N TRP A 41 -7.53 -10.47 21.57
CA TRP A 41 -8.13 -9.20 21.20
C TRP A 41 -8.45 -9.19 19.72
N PHE A 42 -9.54 -8.50 19.34
CA PHE A 42 -9.91 -8.37 17.95
C PHE A 42 -10.64 -7.05 17.68
N GLU A 43 -10.56 -6.58 16.44
CA GLU A 43 -11.21 -5.35 16.00
C GLU A 43 -12.10 -5.61 14.78
N ARG A 44 -13.32 -5.05 14.83
CA ARG A 44 -14.34 -5.13 13.77
C ARG A 44 -14.86 -3.75 13.35
N GLY A 45 -13.99 -2.71 13.45
CA GLY A 45 -14.34 -1.34 13.08
C GLY A 45 -15.11 -0.54 14.12
N ARG A 46 -15.26 -1.07 15.36
CA ARG A 46 -15.94 -0.42 16.50
C ARG A 46 -15.05 -0.29 17.74
N GLY A 47 -13.76 -0.49 17.58
CA GLY A 47 -12.80 -0.58 18.67
C GLY A 47 -12.48 -2.02 19.08
N TRP A 48 -11.53 -2.16 20.00
CA TRP A 48 -11.05 -3.46 20.43
C TRP A 48 -12.03 -4.17 21.36
N GLU A 49 -12.35 -5.41 21.01
CA GLU A 49 -13.09 -6.38 21.79
C GLU A 49 -12.13 -7.53 22.20
N PHE A 50 -12.51 -8.41 23.10
CA PHE A 50 -11.68 -9.55 23.46
C PHE A 50 -12.48 -10.81 23.77
N LEU A 51 -11.79 -11.94 23.69
CA LEU A 51 -12.26 -13.28 24.07
C LEU A 51 -11.23 -13.90 25.01
N ASP A 52 -11.65 -14.29 26.21
CA ASP A 52 -10.83 -15.08 27.12
C ASP A 52 -10.97 -16.57 26.77
N THR A 53 -9.84 -17.27 26.62
CA THR A 53 -9.81 -18.69 26.29
C THR A 53 -8.55 -19.38 26.78
N GLU A 54 -8.71 -20.52 27.46
CA GLU A 54 -7.59 -21.35 27.91
C GLU A 54 -6.79 -21.97 26.76
N GLN A 55 -7.37 -22.04 25.58
CA GLN A 55 -6.69 -22.53 24.38
C GLN A 55 -5.53 -21.61 23.96
N CYS A 56 -5.63 -20.31 24.26
CA CYS A 56 -4.60 -19.30 23.96
C CYS A 56 -3.48 -19.33 25.02
N ASN A 57 -2.96 -20.51 25.38
CA ASN A 57 -1.86 -20.64 26.34
C ASN A 57 -0.50 -20.53 25.67
N TYR A 58 0.55 -20.31 26.48
CA TYR A 58 1.92 -20.13 25.99
C TYR A 58 2.38 -21.26 25.08
N SER A 59 2.16 -22.52 25.45
CA SER A 59 2.61 -23.69 24.66
C SER A 59 1.96 -23.73 23.26
N ASN A 60 0.64 -23.47 23.19
CA ASN A 60 -0.05 -23.44 21.91
C ASN A 60 0.40 -22.26 21.03
N LEU A 61 0.63 -21.08 21.65
CA LEU A 61 1.16 -19.91 20.95
C LEU A 61 2.58 -20.14 20.44
N GLU A 62 3.43 -20.80 21.22
CA GLU A 62 4.80 -21.13 20.81
C GLU A 62 4.81 -22.10 19.61
N MET A 63 4.01 -23.15 19.63
CA MET A 63 3.87 -24.07 18.49
C MET A 63 3.32 -23.37 17.25
N LEU A 64 2.37 -22.44 17.42
CA LEU A 64 1.86 -21.62 16.31
C LEU A 64 2.98 -20.72 15.74
N ALA A 65 3.70 -20.01 16.60
CA ALA A 65 4.79 -19.13 16.20
C ALA A 65 5.86 -19.88 15.42
N GLN A 66 6.30 -21.04 15.91
CA GLN A 66 7.26 -21.91 15.21
C GLN A 66 6.74 -22.33 13.83
N SER A 67 5.50 -22.82 13.75
CA SER A 67 4.92 -23.31 12.49
C SER A 67 4.79 -22.24 11.42
N LEU A 68 4.51 -21.00 11.81
CA LEU A 68 4.39 -19.84 10.91
C LEU A 68 5.76 -19.29 10.50
N SER A 69 6.72 -19.23 11.44
CA SER A 69 8.07 -18.70 11.19
C SER A 69 8.89 -19.57 10.23
N VAL A 70 8.85 -20.90 10.42
CA VAL A 70 9.53 -21.86 9.51
C VAL A 70 9.07 -21.70 8.07
N LYS A 71 7.79 -21.39 7.85
CA LYS A 71 7.22 -21.30 6.52
C LYS A 71 7.44 -19.97 5.81
N SER A 72 7.52 -18.88 6.56
CA SER A 72 7.79 -17.56 6.00
C SER A 72 9.21 -17.45 5.40
N ASN A 73 10.09 -18.37 5.75
CA ASN A 73 11.46 -18.48 5.25
C ASN A 73 11.58 -19.61 4.21
N THR A 74 10.97 -19.44 3.04
CA THR A 74 11.01 -20.39 1.91
C THR A 74 12.40 -20.55 1.27
N GLY A 75 13.42 -20.93 2.03
CA GLY A 75 14.79 -21.09 1.54
C GLY A 75 15.68 -21.96 2.43
N GLY A 76 15.18 -22.49 3.50
CA GLY A 76 15.94 -23.32 4.45
C GLY A 76 15.30 -23.29 5.84
N ILE A 77 15.64 -24.24 6.66
CA ILE A 77 15.28 -24.24 8.08
C ILE A 77 15.94 -23.00 8.69
N ASP A 78 15.15 -21.99 9.06
CA ASP A 78 15.65 -20.84 9.81
C ASP A 78 16.03 -21.36 11.21
N GLN A 79 17.34 -21.56 11.40
CA GLN A 79 17.90 -22.01 12.68
C GLN A 79 17.82 -20.93 13.75
N ASP A 80 17.36 -19.72 13.40
CA ASP A 80 17.39 -18.54 14.26
C ASP A 80 16.03 -18.22 14.91
N TYR A 81 15.09 -19.19 14.99
CA TYR A 81 13.87 -19.01 15.78
C TYR A 81 14.21 -18.95 17.28
N GLY A 82 13.65 -17.98 17.98
CA GLY A 82 13.82 -17.78 19.41
C GLY A 82 14.60 -16.52 19.78
N ALA A 83 15.38 -16.58 20.85
CA ALA A 83 16.05 -15.41 21.44
C ALA A 83 17.01 -14.69 20.48
N ALA A 84 17.64 -15.38 19.54
CA ALA A 84 18.54 -14.79 18.55
C ALA A 84 17.80 -13.97 17.48
N LYS A 85 16.57 -14.35 17.16
CA LYS A 85 15.70 -13.66 16.21
C LYS A 85 14.27 -13.61 16.76
N PRO A 86 13.98 -12.65 17.64
CA PRO A 86 12.70 -12.61 18.34
C PRO A 86 11.56 -11.99 17.56
N ILE A 87 11.80 -11.42 16.38
CA ILE A 87 10.81 -10.69 15.57
C ILE A 87 10.59 -11.43 14.25
N HIS A 88 9.34 -11.83 13.99
CA HIS A 88 8.96 -12.54 12.76
C HIS A 88 7.76 -11.92 12.09
N SER A 89 7.93 -11.53 10.83
CA SER A 89 6.82 -11.18 9.93
C SER A 89 6.40 -12.44 9.17
N VAL A 90 5.15 -12.83 9.28
CA VAL A 90 4.64 -14.08 8.74
C VAL A 90 3.38 -13.86 7.90
N THR A 91 3.11 -14.82 7.00
CA THR A 91 1.83 -14.89 6.29
C THR A 91 1.10 -16.14 6.77
N LEU A 92 -0.15 -15.96 7.18
CA LEU A 92 -1.03 -17.04 7.61
C LEU A 92 -1.59 -17.82 6.40
N PRO A 93 -2.17 -19.01 6.63
CA PRO A 93 -2.65 -19.88 5.56
C PRO A 93 -3.66 -19.28 4.59
N ASP A 94 -4.45 -18.30 5.00
CA ASP A 94 -5.49 -17.65 4.19
C ASP A 94 -5.09 -16.24 3.70
N GLY A 95 -3.77 -15.92 3.85
CA GLY A 95 -3.18 -14.69 3.34
C GLY A 95 -3.17 -13.52 4.32
N GLU A 96 -3.59 -13.72 5.57
CA GLU A 96 -3.45 -12.71 6.61
C GLU A 96 -1.99 -12.43 6.92
N ARG A 97 -1.67 -11.18 7.27
CA ARG A 97 -0.33 -10.77 7.71
C ARG A 97 -0.22 -10.93 9.22
N GLY A 98 0.84 -11.58 9.68
CA GLY A 98 1.14 -11.72 11.09
C GLY A 98 2.47 -11.08 11.46
N GLN A 99 2.50 -10.44 12.62
CA GLN A 99 3.72 -10.03 13.30
C GLN A 99 3.80 -10.78 14.61
N ILE A 100 4.92 -11.48 14.83
CA ILE A 100 5.16 -12.27 16.04
C ILE A 100 6.36 -11.68 16.75
N ILE A 101 6.25 -11.46 18.06
CA ILE A 101 7.34 -11.01 18.91
C ILE A 101 7.53 -12.03 20.03
N LEU A 102 8.76 -12.51 20.18
CA LEU A 102 9.17 -13.49 21.18
C LEU A 102 10.05 -12.84 22.27
N PRO A 103 10.17 -13.43 23.46
CA PRO A 103 11.21 -13.06 24.41
C PRO A 103 12.61 -13.20 23.77
N PRO A 104 13.57 -12.31 24.06
CA PRO A 104 13.52 -11.22 25.04
C PRO A 104 13.00 -9.88 24.50
N ALA A 105 12.44 -9.80 23.29
CA ALA A 105 11.89 -8.57 22.73
C ALA A 105 10.46 -8.28 23.23
N THR A 106 9.88 -9.16 24.02
CA THR A 106 8.66 -8.98 24.82
C THR A 106 8.86 -9.56 26.21
N GLU A 107 7.85 -9.48 27.08
CA GLU A 107 7.90 -9.99 28.46
C GLU A 107 8.13 -11.51 28.48
N GLU A 108 8.80 -11.99 29.54
CA GLU A 108 8.94 -13.43 29.79
C GLU A 108 7.57 -14.12 29.86
N ASN A 109 7.48 -15.34 29.36
CA ASN A 109 6.24 -16.13 29.27
C ASN A 109 5.14 -15.49 28.42
N THR A 110 5.50 -14.58 27.54
CA THR A 110 4.59 -13.92 26.59
C THR A 110 5.07 -14.11 25.16
N ILE A 111 4.15 -14.41 24.26
CA ILE A 111 4.36 -14.34 22.80
C ILE A 111 3.29 -13.40 22.28
N SER A 112 3.72 -12.27 21.72
CA SER A 112 2.79 -11.32 21.11
C SER A 112 2.53 -11.70 19.66
N PHE A 113 1.26 -11.72 19.28
CA PHE A 113 0.80 -11.84 17.91
C PHE A 113 -0.02 -10.61 17.53
N THR A 114 0.23 -10.07 16.37
CA THR A 114 -0.68 -9.13 15.72
C THR A 114 -0.97 -9.67 14.32
N ILE A 115 -2.23 -9.92 14.01
CA ILE A 115 -2.66 -10.48 12.74
C ILE A 115 -3.61 -9.49 12.08
N ARG A 116 -3.24 -9.04 10.89
CA ARG A 116 -4.08 -8.17 10.07
C ARG A 116 -4.74 -8.98 8.97
N LYS A 117 -6.06 -8.91 8.92
CA LYS A 117 -6.87 -9.54 7.89
C LYS A 117 -7.05 -8.57 6.73
N PRO A 118 -6.53 -8.87 5.53
CA PRO A 118 -6.75 -8.03 4.36
C PRO A 118 -8.24 -7.90 4.06
N SER A 119 -8.70 -6.69 3.79
CA SER A 119 -10.09 -6.49 3.37
C SER A 119 -10.31 -7.15 2.00
N LYS A 120 -11.24 -8.08 1.92
CA LYS A 120 -11.74 -8.65 0.67
C LYS A 120 -12.81 -7.77 0.01
N SER A 121 -13.20 -6.68 0.68
CA SER A 121 -14.20 -5.76 0.17
C SER A 121 -13.67 -5.08 -1.09
N ARG A 122 -14.49 -5.11 -2.14
CA ARG A 122 -14.25 -4.41 -3.39
C ARG A 122 -15.45 -3.51 -3.66
N PHE A 123 -15.19 -2.27 -3.88
CA PHE A 123 -16.18 -1.26 -4.24
C PHE A 123 -15.73 -0.66 -5.57
N ASP A 124 -16.65 -0.49 -6.51
CA ASP A 124 -16.43 0.30 -7.70
C ASP A 124 -16.51 1.81 -7.40
N LEU A 125 -16.14 2.63 -8.35
CA LEU A 125 -16.16 4.08 -8.20
C LEU A 125 -17.57 4.61 -7.91
N ASP A 126 -18.61 4.03 -8.53
CA ASP A 126 -20.00 4.40 -8.33
C ASP A 126 -20.44 4.15 -6.88
N SER A 127 -20.00 3.06 -6.27
CA SER A 127 -20.24 2.75 -4.86
C SER A 127 -19.62 3.80 -3.93
N TYR A 128 -18.42 4.30 -4.24
CA TYR A 128 -17.77 5.39 -3.50
C TYR A 128 -18.54 6.70 -3.62
N ILE A 129 -19.02 7.04 -4.81
CA ILE A 129 -19.81 8.25 -5.07
C ILE A 129 -21.15 8.15 -4.35
N ASN A 130 -21.90 7.06 -4.55
CA ASN A 130 -23.23 6.86 -3.99
C ASN A 130 -23.24 6.78 -2.46
N SER A 131 -22.16 6.28 -1.84
CA SER A 131 -22.01 6.23 -0.39
C SER A 131 -21.54 7.57 0.23
N GLY A 132 -21.30 8.60 -0.58
CA GLY A 132 -20.83 9.91 -0.11
C GLY A 132 -19.34 9.93 0.30
N ARG A 133 -18.57 8.86 0.07
CA ARG A 133 -17.15 8.81 0.45
C ARG A 133 -16.26 9.75 -0.35
N LEU A 134 -16.77 10.28 -1.47
CA LEU A 134 -16.09 11.25 -2.34
C LEU A 134 -16.84 12.59 -2.41
N SER A 135 -17.68 12.95 -1.43
CA SER A 135 -18.51 14.16 -1.47
C SER A 135 -17.97 15.30 -0.63
N ASP A 136 -17.47 15.00 0.57
CA ASP A 136 -17.05 16.01 1.56
C ASP A 136 -15.53 16.01 1.73
N PHE A 137 -14.82 16.69 0.83
CA PHE A 137 -13.37 16.79 0.83
C PHE A 137 -12.89 18.21 0.55
N GLU A 138 -11.72 18.55 1.03
CA GLU A 138 -11.01 19.79 0.73
C GLU A 138 -10.23 19.64 -0.58
N ILE A 139 -10.27 20.65 -1.45
CA ILE A 139 -9.42 20.75 -2.62
C ILE A 139 -8.17 21.52 -2.24
N CYS A 140 -7.01 20.84 -2.25
CA CYS A 140 -5.72 21.46 -1.98
C CYS A 140 -5.14 22.09 -3.24
N GLY A 141 -4.50 23.26 -3.12
CA GLY A 141 -3.83 23.93 -4.22
C GLY A 141 -4.64 25.06 -4.87
N ARG A 142 -4.04 25.75 -5.84
CA ARG A 142 -4.61 26.92 -6.53
C ARG A 142 -5.52 26.51 -7.68
N VAL A 143 -6.66 25.96 -7.38
CA VAL A 143 -7.63 25.51 -8.40
C VAL A 143 -8.40 26.67 -9.02
N TYR A 144 -8.45 27.83 -8.35
CA TYR A 144 -9.32 28.95 -8.70
C TYR A 144 -8.61 30.13 -9.37
N GLU A 145 -7.30 30.23 -9.23
CA GLU A 145 -6.48 31.32 -9.77
C GLU A 145 -5.44 30.73 -10.73
N GLN A 146 -5.82 30.57 -11.98
CA GLN A 146 -4.92 30.09 -13.02
C GLN A 146 -4.23 31.27 -13.66
N THR A 147 -2.90 31.30 -13.61
CA THR A 147 -2.07 32.38 -14.12
C THR A 147 -1.27 31.99 -15.36
N LYS A 148 -1.22 30.69 -15.71
CA LYS A 148 -0.39 30.16 -16.80
C LYS A 148 -1.21 29.32 -17.77
N GLU A 149 -0.67 29.15 -18.99
CA GLU A 149 -1.27 28.28 -20.00
C GLU A 149 -1.27 26.83 -19.59
N LEU A 150 -2.47 26.27 -19.53
CA LEU A 150 -2.73 24.85 -19.28
C LEU A 150 -3.29 24.20 -20.55
N SER A 151 -3.03 22.91 -20.74
CA SER A 151 -3.65 22.16 -21.83
C SER A 151 -5.17 22.04 -21.63
N SER A 152 -5.90 21.80 -22.73
CA SER A 152 -7.35 21.59 -22.67
C SER A 152 -7.76 20.48 -21.71
N ASP A 153 -6.99 19.40 -21.66
CA ASP A 153 -7.23 18.27 -20.75
C ASP A 153 -7.00 18.66 -19.30
N GLN A 154 -5.93 19.43 -19.00
CA GLN A 154 -5.68 19.95 -17.65
C GLN A 154 -6.80 20.88 -17.19
N LEU A 155 -7.28 21.77 -18.06
CA LEU A 155 -8.41 22.65 -17.78
C LEU A 155 -9.70 21.85 -17.51
N GLN A 156 -9.95 20.82 -18.30
CA GLN A 156 -11.12 19.96 -18.12
C GLN A 156 -11.07 19.21 -16.77
N MET A 157 -9.91 18.70 -16.38
CA MET A 157 -9.71 18.08 -15.07
C MET A 157 -10.02 19.07 -13.93
N LEU A 158 -9.55 20.31 -14.03
CA LEU A 158 -9.84 21.35 -13.04
C LEU A 158 -11.34 21.69 -12.97
N VAL A 159 -12.03 21.69 -14.11
CA VAL A 159 -13.50 21.88 -14.14
C VAL A 159 -14.20 20.75 -13.40
N TYR A 160 -13.87 19.48 -13.67
CA TYR A 160 -14.46 18.33 -12.97
C TYR A 160 -14.19 18.39 -11.46
N LEU A 161 -12.96 18.74 -11.07
CA LEU A 161 -12.60 18.88 -9.66
C LEU A 161 -13.39 20.00 -8.96
N LYS A 162 -13.52 21.18 -9.58
CA LYS A 162 -14.33 22.31 -9.07
C LYS A 162 -15.80 21.95 -8.92
N GLN A 163 -16.34 21.19 -9.86
CA GLN A 163 -17.72 20.69 -9.85
C GLN A 163 -17.94 19.51 -8.90
N ARG A 164 -16.87 18.97 -8.31
CA ARG A 164 -16.88 17.74 -7.53
C ARG A 164 -17.41 16.53 -8.33
N ASP A 165 -17.27 16.55 -9.64
CA ASP A 165 -17.61 15.44 -10.52
C ASP A 165 -16.48 14.41 -10.50
N MET A 166 -16.46 13.61 -9.44
CA MET A 166 -15.37 12.66 -9.19
C MET A 166 -15.40 11.48 -10.14
N ASP A 167 -16.54 11.17 -10.73
CA ASP A 167 -16.65 10.14 -11.76
C ASP A 167 -15.82 10.54 -13.00
N ARG A 168 -16.11 11.71 -13.56
CA ARG A 168 -15.37 12.20 -14.73
C ARG A 168 -13.93 12.54 -14.38
N PHE A 169 -13.67 13.03 -13.18
CA PHE A 169 -12.31 13.35 -12.75
C PHE A 169 -11.41 12.11 -12.76
N PHE A 170 -11.80 11.00 -12.10
CA PHE A 170 -10.96 9.80 -12.06
C PHE A 170 -10.91 9.09 -13.40
N LYS A 171 -11.99 9.01 -14.17
CA LYS A 171 -11.97 8.45 -15.53
C LYS A 171 -11.01 9.23 -16.45
N LYS A 172 -11.08 10.56 -16.43
CA LYS A 172 -10.17 11.41 -17.23
C LYS A 172 -8.73 11.30 -16.77
N SER A 173 -8.47 11.18 -15.47
CA SER A 173 -7.11 11.02 -14.94
C SER A 173 -6.44 9.72 -15.43
N VAL A 174 -7.22 8.64 -15.54
CA VAL A 174 -6.74 7.36 -16.11
C VAL A 174 -6.48 7.49 -17.62
N GLU A 175 -7.39 8.16 -18.36
CA GLU A 175 -7.21 8.44 -19.79
C GLU A 175 -5.91 9.22 -20.06
N MET A 176 -5.64 10.23 -19.24
CA MET A 176 -4.43 11.06 -19.32
C MET A 176 -3.18 10.35 -18.75
N LYS A 177 -3.30 9.15 -18.24
CA LYS A 177 -2.22 8.39 -17.58
C LYS A 177 -1.56 9.19 -16.43
N LEU A 178 -2.34 9.81 -15.59
CA LEU A 178 -1.83 10.53 -14.44
C LEU A 178 -1.37 9.58 -13.33
N ASN A 179 -0.34 9.97 -12.59
CA ASN A 179 0.21 9.20 -11.48
C ASN A 179 -0.48 9.58 -10.17
N HIS A 180 -1.05 8.58 -9.49
CA HIS A 180 -1.83 8.78 -8.27
C HIS A 180 -1.09 8.28 -7.04
N VAL A 181 -1.11 9.08 -5.97
CA VAL A 181 -0.65 8.69 -4.64
C VAL A 181 -1.83 8.78 -3.66
N MET A 182 -2.16 7.65 -3.01
CA MET A 182 -3.16 7.60 -1.94
C MET A 182 -2.45 7.71 -0.58
N VAL A 183 -2.88 8.63 0.26
CA VAL A 183 -2.24 8.96 1.55
C VAL A 183 -3.20 8.74 2.71
N GLY A 184 -2.70 8.24 3.82
CA GLY A 184 -3.48 8.05 5.05
C GLY A 184 -2.91 6.96 5.94
N ALA A 185 -3.45 6.85 7.15
CA ALA A 185 -3.03 5.84 8.12
C ALA A 185 -3.35 4.40 7.65
N THR A 186 -2.81 3.43 8.37
CA THR A 186 -3.19 2.02 8.22
C THR A 186 -4.70 1.86 8.43
N GLY A 187 -5.37 1.06 7.58
CA GLY A 187 -6.82 0.86 7.66
C GLY A 187 -7.68 2.04 7.17
N SER A 188 -7.08 3.11 6.61
CA SER A 188 -7.85 4.27 6.12
C SER A 188 -8.60 4.04 4.80
N GLY A 189 -8.44 2.88 4.15
CA GLY A 189 -9.14 2.53 2.91
C GLY A 189 -8.37 2.78 1.62
N LYS A 190 -7.07 3.17 1.67
CA LYS A 190 -6.22 3.45 0.49
C LYS A 190 -6.24 2.34 -0.55
N THR A 191 -5.89 1.11 -0.14
CA THR A 191 -5.81 -0.04 -1.04
C THR A 191 -7.19 -0.41 -1.60
N THR A 192 -8.26 -0.26 -0.80
CA THR A 192 -9.63 -0.51 -1.27
C THR A 192 -10.05 0.49 -2.34
N PHE A 193 -9.70 1.78 -2.18
CA PHE A 193 -9.94 2.78 -3.21
C PHE A 193 -9.01 2.61 -4.42
N MET A 194 -7.76 2.20 -4.21
CA MET A 194 -6.84 1.87 -5.30
C MET A 194 -7.43 0.79 -6.24
N LYS A 195 -8.13 -0.21 -5.69
CA LYS A 195 -8.86 -1.22 -6.49
C LYS A 195 -9.95 -0.57 -7.36
N ALA A 196 -10.72 0.38 -6.80
CA ALA A 196 -11.76 1.09 -7.56
C ALA A 196 -11.17 1.92 -8.70
N VAL A 197 -10.04 2.60 -8.49
CA VAL A 197 -9.37 3.34 -9.55
C VAL A 197 -8.73 2.40 -10.55
N ALA A 198 -8.13 1.28 -10.11
CA ALA A 198 -7.56 0.28 -11.00
C ALA A 198 -8.60 -0.29 -11.97
N ASP A 199 -9.86 -0.46 -11.55
CA ASP A 199 -10.95 -0.93 -12.41
C ASP A 199 -11.34 0.04 -13.53
N LEU A 200 -10.93 1.31 -13.46
CA LEU A 200 -11.16 2.28 -14.53
C LEU A 200 -10.17 2.14 -15.69
N PHE A 201 -9.07 1.44 -15.48
CA PHE A 201 -8.08 1.23 -16.52
C PHE A 201 -8.56 0.23 -17.56
N PRO A 202 -8.15 0.36 -18.84
CA PRO A 202 -8.66 -0.50 -19.93
C PRO A 202 -8.28 -1.98 -19.74
N ALA A 203 -9.26 -2.89 -19.78
CA ALA A 203 -9.05 -4.33 -19.63
C ALA A 203 -8.12 -4.95 -20.70
N SER A 204 -7.93 -4.28 -21.84
CA SER A 204 -7.06 -4.71 -22.95
C SER A 204 -5.56 -4.47 -22.73
N ARG A 205 -5.19 -3.81 -21.65
CA ARG A 205 -3.79 -3.45 -21.32
C ARG A 205 -3.13 -4.51 -20.47
N ARG A 206 -1.79 -4.45 -20.39
CA ARG A 206 -0.97 -5.33 -19.53
C ARG A 206 -0.60 -4.64 -18.23
N TYR A 207 -0.89 -5.31 -17.11
CA TYR A 207 -0.68 -4.78 -15.77
C TYR A 207 0.33 -5.61 -14.98
N ILE A 208 1.16 -4.91 -14.22
CA ILE A 208 2.05 -5.53 -13.25
C ILE A 208 1.76 -4.86 -11.90
N THR A 209 1.50 -5.64 -10.86
CA THR A 209 1.49 -5.14 -9.49
C THR A 209 2.76 -5.57 -8.76
N ILE A 210 3.30 -4.70 -7.92
CA ILE A 210 4.42 -4.99 -7.04
C ILE A 210 3.95 -4.75 -5.61
N GLU A 211 4.00 -5.78 -4.79
CA GLU A 211 3.37 -5.82 -3.47
C GLU A 211 4.26 -6.56 -2.46
N ASP A 212 4.23 -6.17 -1.18
CA ASP A 212 4.82 -6.96 -0.11
C ASP A 212 3.88 -8.10 0.33
N THR A 213 2.59 -7.92 0.16
CA THR A 213 1.55 -8.93 0.35
C THR A 213 0.43 -8.67 -0.65
N HIS A 214 -0.18 -9.72 -1.17
CA HIS A 214 -1.23 -9.60 -2.16
C HIS A 214 -2.49 -8.91 -1.60
N GLU A 215 -2.68 -7.66 -2.00
CA GLU A 215 -3.84 -6.85 -1.65
C GLU A 215 -4.57 -6.30 -2.89
N LEU A 216 -3.82 -5.93 -3.94
CA LEU A 216 -4.35 -5.34 -5.16
C LEU A 216 -4.65 -6.43 -6.20
N ASP A 217 -5.80 -7.10 -6.03
CA ASP A 217 -6.27 -8.01 -7.06
C ASP A 217 -6.90 -7.29 -8.27
N LEU A 218 -6.74 -7.85 -9.48
CA LEU A 218 -7.15 -7.25 -10.75
C LEU A 218 -8.09 -8.17 -11.55
N PRO A 219 -9.28 -8.51 -11.03
CA PRO A 219 -10.18 -9.50 -11.67
C PRO A 219 -10.70 -9.03 -13.03
N ASN A 220 -10.75 -7.72 -13.28
CA ASN A 220 -11.24 -7.13 -14.52
C ASN A 220 -10.15 -6.97 -15.60
N HIS A 221 -8.90 -7.35 -15.30
CA HIS A 221 -7.75 -7.19 -16.20
C HIS A 221 -7.11 -8.54 -16.47
N PRO A 222 -7.50 -9.26 -17.54
CA PRO A 222 -7.05 -10.63 -17.78
C PRO A 222 -5.54 -10.75 -18.03
N ASN A 223 -4.91 -9.71 -18.57
CA ASN A 223 -3.46 -9.70 -18.81
C ASN A 223 -2.73 -8.98 -17.67
N HIS A 224 -2.61 -9.64 -16.53
CA HIS A 224 -1.88 -9.11 -15.38
C HIS A 224 -0.92 -10.14 -14.78
N VAL A 225 0.01 -9.64 -13.98
CA VAL A 225 0.86 -10.45 -13.10
C VAL A 225 1.09 -9.71 -11.79
N HIS A 226 1.01 -10.44 -10.68
CA HIS A 226 1.33 -9.96 -9.34
C HIS A 226 2.74 -10.40 -8.96
N LEU A 227 3.61 -9.45 -8.61
CA LEU A 227 4.98 -9.68 -8.17
C LEU A 227 5.08 -9.34 -6.68
N PHE A 228 5.74 -10.22 -5.92
CA PHE A 228 5.83 -10.07 -4.46
C PHE A 228 7.28 -9.88 -4.03
N PHE A 229 7.55 -8.80 -3.31
CA PHE A 229 8.87 -8.55 -2.73
C PHE A 229 8.89 -8.88 -1.24
N LYS A 230 10.09 -9.11 -0.73
CA LYS A 230 10.34 -9.20 0.71
C LYS A 230 11.18 -8.01 1.17
N ARG A 231 10.82 -7.43 2.30
CA ARG A 231 11.59 -6.33 2.91
C ARG A 231 12.82 -6.83 3.64
N GLU A 232 12.74 -8.03 4.19
CA GLU A 232 13.79 -8.68 4.95
C GLU A 232 13.90 -10.16 4.55
N GLY A 233 15.09 -10.73 4.72
CA GLY A 233 15.36 -12.13 4.41
C GLY A 233 15.69 -12.40 2.95
N ILE A 234 15.51 -13.63 2.51
CA ILE A 234 15.83 -14.09 1.14
C ILE A 234 14.63 -13.81 0.23
N GLY A 235 14.85 -13.09 -0.86
CA GLY A 235 13.83 -12.80 -1.87
C GLY A 235 14.19 -11.57 -2.70
N ALA A 236 13.39 -11.29 -3.73
CA ALA A 236 13.53 -10.08 -4.51
C ALA A 236 13.11 -8.85 -3.70
N THR A 237 13.82 -7.74 -3.86
CA THR A 237 13.43 -6.43 -3.31
C THR A 237 12.40 -5.74 -4.22
N ALA A 238 11.71 -4.72 -3.70
CA ALA A 238 10.80 -3.91 -4.54
C ALA A 238 11.55 -3.27 -5.73
N LYS A 239 12.78 -2.82 -5.50
CA LYS A 239 13.66 -2.29 -6.56
C LYS A 239 13.92 -3.32 -7.67
N ASP A 240 14.31 -4.55 -7.31
CA ASP A 240 14.57 -5.62 -8.28
C ASP A 240 13.33 -5.90 -9.13
N LEU A 241 12.15 -5.88 -8.50
CA LEU A 241 10.87 -6.14 -9.18
C LEU A 241 10.43 -4.97 -10.06
N ILE A 242 10.73 -3.71 -9.71
CA ILE A 242 10.51 -2.55 -10.59
C ILE A 242 11.37 -2.71 -11.84
N GLU A 243 12.67 -3.02 -11.68
CA GLU A 243 13.59 -3.21 -12.81
C GLU A 243 13.20 -4.40 -13.70
N ALA A 244 12.77 -5.51 -13.10
CA ALA A 244 12.27 -6.67 -13.84
C ALA A 244 10.95 -6.33 -14.55
N GLY A 245 10.04 -5.67 -13.85
CA GLY A 245 8.72 -5.27 -14.37
C GLY A 245 8.82 -4.40 -15.62
N MET A 246 9.74 -3.44 -15.65
CA MET A 246 9.99 -2.61 -16.85
C MET A 246 10.39 -3.44 -18.08
N ARG A 247 11.05 -4.59 -17.89
CA ARG A 247 11.44 -5.51 -18.99
C ARG A 247 10.31 -6.46 -19.42
N MET A 248 9.22 -6.53 -18.63
CA MET A 248 8.09 -7.39 -18.91
C MET A 248 7.04 -6.76 -19.83
N LYS A 249 7.34 -5.60 -20.44
CA LYS A 249 6.47 -4.85 -21.33
C LYS A 249 5.10 -4.51 -20.73
N PRO A 250 5.03 -3.87 -19.55
CA PRO A 250 3.78 -3.41 -18.98
C PRO A 250 3.24 -2.18 -19.72
N ASP A 251 1.92 -2.07 -19.82
CA ASP A 251 1.28 -0.78 -20.12
C ASP A 251 1.18 0.06 -18.83
N HIS A 252 0.96 -0.61 -17.70
CA HIS A 252 0.90 0.02 -16.38
C HIS A 252 1.58 -0.87 -15.33
N LEU A 253 2.31 -0.24 -14.42
CA LEU A 253 2.92 -0.87 -13.27
C LEU A 253 2.46 -0.16 -12.00
N PHE A 254 1.82 -0.90 -11.09
CA PHE A 254 1.32 -0.39 -9.82
C PHE A 254 2.21 -0.89 -8.69
N LEU A 255 2.67 0.01 -7.85
CA LEU A 255 3.38 -0.33 -6.61
C LEU A 255 2.46 0.02 -5.44
N THR A 256 1.98 -0.97 -4.71
CA THR A 256 0.91 -0.77 -3.72
C THR A 256 1.29 0.19 -2.61
N GLU A 257 2.56 0.26 -2.23
CA GLU A 257 2.99 1.19 -1.19
C GLU A 257 4.47 1.58 -1.31
N LEU A 258 4.75 2.88 -1.17
CA LEU A 258 6.09 3.46 -1.06
C LEU A 258 6.47 3.63 0.41
N ARG A 259 7.50 2.92 0.87
CA ARG A 259 7.96 2.94 2.27
C ARG A 259 9.47 3.05 2.44
N GLY A 260 10.25 2.80 1.38
CA GLY A 260 11.70 2.65 1.46
C GLY A 260 12.44 3.19 0.25
N ASP A 261 13.61 2.62 0.02
CA ASP A 261 14.57 3.04 -1.00
C ASP A 261 14.11 2.77 -2.45
N GLU A 262 13.06 2.01 -2.64
CA GLU A 262 12.42 1.79 -3.93
C GLU A 262 11.83 3.06 -4.55
N ALA A 263 11.60 4.10 -3.72
CA ALA A 263 10.92 5.33 -4.16
C ALA A 263 11.63 6.01 -5.33
N TRP A 264 12.98 6.05 -5.34
CA TRP A 264 13.73 6.63 -6.46
C TRP A 264 13.54 5.85 -7.75
N ASN A 265 13.64 4.52 -7.69
CA ASN A 265 13.44 3.66 -8.86
C ASN A 265 12.01 3.76 -9.40
N TYR A 266 11.02 3.87 -8.49
CA TYR A 266 9.62 4.05 -8.86
C TYR A 266 9.39 5.36 -9.62
N LEU A 267 9.87 6.50 -9.12
CA LEU A 267 9.77 7.77 -9.85
C LEU A 267 10.54 7.75 -11.17
N GLY A 268 11.72 7.11 -11.20
CA GLY A 268 12.49 6.93 -12.41
C GLY A 268 11.72 6.15 -13.49
N MET A 269 11.04 5.07 -13.10
CA MET A 269 10.17 4.29 -13.98
C MET A 269 9.04 5.15 -14.56
N LEU A 270 8.34 5.93 -13.72
CA LEU A 270 7.26 6.82 -14.17
C LEU A 270 7.75 7.84 -15.19
N ASN A 271 8.96 8.37 -15.02
CA ASN A 271 9.57 9.37 -15.91
C ASN A 271 10.18 8.77 -17.20
N THR A 272 10.16 7.44 -17.35
CA THR A 272 10.70 6.75 -18.54
C THR A 272 9.60 6.12 -19.43
N GLY A 273 8.39 6.66 -19.37
CA GLY A 273 7.30 6.28 -20.27
C GLY A 273 6.27 5.31 -19.66
N HIS A 274 6.38 4.99 -18.35
CA HIS A 274 5.45 4.12 -17.64
C HIS A 274 4.46 4.92 -16.74
N ASN A 275 3.99 6.07 -17.25
CA ASN A 275 3.00 6.90 -16.58
C ASN A 275 1.64 6.20 -16.41
N GLY A 276 0.82 6.71 -15.51
CA GLY A 276 -0.48 6.13 -15.18
C GLY A 276 -0.32 5.00 -14.17
N SER A 277 0.34 5.31 -13.06
CA SER A 277 0.56 4.37 -11.97
C SER A 277 -0.24 4.75 -10.73
N LEU A 278 -0.52 3.75 -9.93
CA LEU A 278 -1.18 3.85 -8.63
C LEU A 278 -0.20 3.42 -7.54
N THR A 279 -0.10 4.23 -6.48
CA THR A 279 0.66 3.88 -5.29
C THR A 279 0.03 4.48 -4.04
N SER A 280 0.50 4.06 -2.88
CA SER A 280 0.14 4.68 -1.61
C SER A 280 1.38 4.98 -0.75
N THR A 281 1.22 5.85 0.22
CA THR A 281 2.25 6.11 1.24
C THR A 281 1.60 6.58 2.54
N HIS A 282 2.39 6.58 3.62
CA HIS A 282 2.03 7.19 4.88
C HIS A 282 2.71 8.55 4.99
N ALA A 283 1.94 9.61 5.10
CA ALA A 283 2.39 10.97 5.34
C ALA A 283 1.30 11.76 6.09
N ASP A 284 1.65 12.93 6.58
CA ASP A 284 0.68 13.87 7.13
C ASP A 284 -0.28 14.39 6.05
N ASP A 285 -1.41 14.89 6.50
CA ASP A 285 -2.59 15.26 5.69
C ASP A 285 -2.41 16.60 4.95
N ASN A 286 -1.31 16.74 4.20
CA ASN A 286 -1.08 17.87 3.30
C ASN A 286 -0.07 17.53 2.19
N PRO A 287 -0.16 18.18 0.99
CA PRO A 287 0.72 17.88 -0.15
C PRO A 287 2.21 18.09 0.10
N ALA A 288 2.57 19.10 0.89
CA ALA A 288 3.97 19.40 1.21
C ALA A 288 4.59 18.27 2.07
N ALA A 289 3.82 17.72 3.03
CA ALA A 289 4.27 16.58 3.81
C ALA A 289 4.48 15.32 2.95
N VAL A 290 3.63 15.10 1.93
CA VAL A 290 3.81 13.99 0.99
C VAL A 290 5.10 14.16 0.18
N ASN A 291 5.35 15.38 -0.36
CA ASN A 291 6.60 15.68 -1.06
C ASN A 291 7.81 15.46 -0.14
N SER A 292 7.76 15.99 1.09
CA SER A 292 8.80 15.79 2.09
C SER A 292 9.03 14.33 2.42
N ARG A 293 7.95 13.55 2.63
CA ARG A 293 8.04 12.11 2.93
C ARG A 293 8.68 11.32 1.80
N LEU A 294 8.24 11.52 0.56
CA LEU A 294 8.81 10.84 -0.60
C LEU A 294 10.27 11.24 -0.81
N SER A 295 10.58 12.53 -0.62
CA SER A 295 11.96 13.03 -0.71
C SER A 295 12.86 12.42 0.38
N ALA A 296 12.36 12.23 1.59
CA ALA A 296 13.08 11.58 2.67
C ALA A 296 13.36 10.09 2.35
N LEU A 297 12.36 9.35 1.88
CA LEU A 297 12.53 7.96 1.44
C LEU A 297 13.61 7.82 0.37
N ILE A 298 13.62 8.75 -0.60
CA ILE A 298 14.65 8.78 -1.64
C ILE A 298 16.01 9.09 -1.02
N LYS A 299 16.09 10.07 -0.13
CA LYS A 299 17.34 10.50 0.50
C LYS A 299 17.97 9.42 1.39
N GLU A 300 17.15 8.57 2.00
CA GLU A 300 17.59 7.40 2.76
C GLU A 300 18.17 6.28 1.87
N SER A 301 17.87 6.27 0.58
CA SER A 301 18.42 5.29 -0.37
C SER A 301 19.90 5.52 -0.66
N LYS A 302 20.62 4.46 -1.01
CA LYS A 302 22.06 4.54 -1.35
C LYS A 302 22.33 5.52 -2.50
N VAL A 303 21.49 5.57 -3.51
CA VAL A 303 21.61 6.50 -4.66
C VAL A 303 21.18 7.90 -4.23
N GLY A 304 20.03 8.03 -3.58
CA GLY A 304 19.47 9.33 -3.19
C GLY A 304 20.32 10.08 -2.18
N SER A 305 21.11 9.38 -1.33
CA SER A 305 22.01 10.01 -0.37
C SER A 305 23.02 10.97 -1.02
N THR A 306 23.41 10.72 -2.27
CA THR A 306 24.37 11.52 -3.03
C THR A 306 23.73 12.60 -3.88
N LEU A 307 22.40 12.55 -4.10
CA LEU A 307 21.68 13.51 -4.94
C LEU A 307 21.43 14.82 -4.21
N ASP A 308 21.36 15.91 -4.95
CA ASP A 308 20.92 17.20 -4.42
C ASP A 308 19.44 17.13 -4.00
N TYR A 309 19.14 17.75 -2.84
CA TYR A 309 17.78 17.69 -2.29
C TYR A 309 16.77 18.42 -3.18
N SER A 310 17.18 19.50 -3.84
CA SER A 310 16.33 20.25 -4.78
C SER A 310 15.99 19.42 -6.02
N LEU A 311 16.92 18.60 -6.51
CA LEU A 311 16.67 17.66 -7.58
C LEU A 311 15.61 16.61 -7.17
N ILE A 312 15.74 16.07 -5.96
CA ILE A 312 14.79 15.08 -5.44
C ILE A 312 13.39 15.68 -5.34
N THR A 313 13.25 16.83 -4.67
CA THR A 313 11.94 17.48 -4.47
C THR A 313 11.29 17.90 -5.78
N ASN A 314 12.06 18.41 -6.74
CA ASN A 314 11.56 18.72 -8.07
C ASN A 314 11.14 17.45 -8.85
N THR A 315 11.88 16.35 -8.71
CA THR A 315 11.51 15.07 -9.33
C THR A 315 10.18 14.56 -8.77
N VAL A 316 9.98 14.62 -7.46
CA VAL A 316 8.69 14.25 -6.84
C VAL A 316 7.56 15.14 -7.40
N ALA A 317 7.73 16.47 -7.37
CA ALA A 317 6.72 17.43 -7.79
C ALA A 317 6.38 17.33 -9.29
N SER A 318 7.37 17.00 -10.14
CA SER A 318 7.17 16.84 -11.59
C SER A 318 6.57 15.50 -11.99
N THR A 319 6.62 14.49 -11.11
CA THR A 319 6.19 13.12 -11.41
C THR A 319 4.80 12.80 -10.90
N ILE A 320 4.44 13.26 -9.69
CA ILE A 320 3.15 12.97 -9.07
C ILE A 320 2.11 13.97 -9.54
N ASP A 321 0.95 13.48 -9.97
CA ASP A 321 -0.14 14.30 -10.49
C ASP A 321 -1.25 14.51 -9.48
N ILE A 322 -1.71 13.43 -8.86
CA ILE A 322 -2.88 13.44 -7.97
C ILE A 322 -2.48 12.84 -6.63
N ILE A 323 -2.81 13.55 -5.56
CA ILE A 323 -2.68 13.04 -4.21
C ILE A 323 -4.06 13.06 -3.57
N SER A 324 -4.55 11.92 -3.10
CA SER A 324 -5.81 11.81 -2.37
C SER A 324 -5.55 11.37 -0.93
N PHE A 325 -6.17 12.05 0.04
CA PHE A 325 -6.00 11.80 1.46
C PHE A 325 -7.21 11.07 2.03
N TRP A 326 -6.96 10.05 2.84
CA TRP A 326 -7.97 9.08 3.27
C TRP A 326 -7.99 8.90 4.78
N LYS A 327 -9.20 8.95 5.36
CA LYS A 327 -9.45 8.68 6.78
C LYS A 327 -10.78 7.94 6.93
N GLY A 328 -10.77 6.77 7.60
CA GLY A 328 -11.99 5.99 7.84
C GLY A 328 -12.78 5.63 6.58
N SER A 329 -12.08 5.33 5.47
CA SER A 329 -12.64 5.02 4.15
C SER A 329 -13.28 6.20 3.40
N TYR A 330 -13.10 7.42 3.88
CA TYR A 330 -13.54 8.65 3.22
C TYR A 330 -12.34 9.42 2.67
N MET A 331 -12.48 10.00 1.48
CA MET A 331 -11.52 10.98 0.98
C MET A 331 -11.74 12.30 1.72
N THR A 332 -10.72 12.78 2.42
CA THR A 332 -10.78 14.04 3.20
C THR A 332 -10.23 15.21 2.41
N LYS A 333 -9.24 14.97 1.55
CA LYS A 333 -8.64 15.99 0.70
C LYS A 333 -8.20 15.40 -0.63
N ILE A 334 -8.09 16.27 -1.62
CA ILE A 334 -7.49 15.95 -2.91
C ILE A 334 -6.61 17.09 -3.37
N TYR A 335 -5.45 16.73 -3.94
CA TYR A 335 -4.54 17.68 -4.58
C TYR A 335 -4.41 17.30 -6.05
N TYR A 336 -4.62 18.28 -6.91
CA TYR A 336 -4.30 18.27 -8.33
C TYR A 336 -3.95 19.69 -8.75
N ASN A 337 -2.68 19.96 -9.00
CA ASN A 337 -2.16 21.26 -9.40
C ASN A 337 -1.27 21.15 -10.64
N PRO A 338 -1.85 21.15 -11.84
CA PRO A 338 -1.10 21.01 -13.08
C PRO A 338 -0.14 22.17 -13.36
N GLU A 339 -0.43 23.37 -12.85
CA GLU A 339 0.44 24.55 -12.99
C GLU A 339 1.75 24.32 -12.23
N GLU A 340 1.67 23.93 -10.95
CA GLU A 340 2.86 23.64 -10.13
C GLU A 340 3.69 22.48 -10.69
N LYS A 341 3.01 21.43 -11.21
CA LYS A 341 3.69 20.34 -11.90
C LYS A 341 4.43 20.84 -13.15
N ASN A 342 3.79 21.62 -14.01
CA ASN A 342 4.41 22.16 -15.21
C ASN A 342 5.63 23.03 -14.85
N GLU A 343 5.54 23.83 -13.79
CA GLU A 343 6.68 24.61 -13.27
C GLU A 343 7.82 23.72 -12.77
N ALA A 344 7.52 22.62 -12.07
CA ALA A 344 8.53 21.67 -11.62
C ALA A 344 9.24 21.01 -12.81
N VAL A 345 8.51 20.65 -13.86
CA VAL A 345 9.07 20.13 -15.12
C VAL A 345 10.00 21.15 -15.76
N MET A 346 9.57 22.43 -15.87
CA MET A 346 10.40 23.50 -16.46
C MET A 346 11.69 23.73 -15.68
N ARG A 347 11.61 23.71 -14.33
CA ARG A 347 12.80 23.79 -13.48
C ARG A 347 13.79 22.65 -13.74
N MET A 348 13.29 21.42 -13.91
CA MET A 348 14.14 20.26 -14.21
C MET A 348 14.81 20.36 -15.59
N LEU A 349 14.16 20.99 -16.57
CA LEU A 349 14.73 21.21 -17.91
C LEU A 349 15.71 22.39 -17.95
N GLY A 350 15.97 23.08 -16.83
CA GLY A 350 16.83 24.26 -16.78
C GLY A 350 16.23 25.49 -17.47
N MET A 351 14.94 25.43 -17.79
CA MET A 351 14.21 26.57 -18.38
C MET A 351 13.74 27.43 -17.21
N GLY A 352 14.51 28.49 -16.89
CA GLY A 352 14.17 29.42 -15.82
C GLY A 352 12.77 30.00 -16.03
N ILE A 353 11.97 30.00 -14.99
CA ILE A 353 10.70 30.74 -14.96
C ILE A 353 11.11 32.21 -14.91
N THR A 354 10.98 32.92 -16.03
CA THR A 354 11.00 34.39 -16.00
C THR A 354 9.80 34.82 -15.17
N ALA A 355 10.07 35.50 -14.05
CA ALA A 355 9.12 36.03 -13.13
C ALA A 355 8.13 37.01 -13.80
#